data_0a2163a0352312e0a98ac4e15232f101
#
_entry.id   0a2163a0352312e0a98ac4e15232f101
#
_cell.length_a   1.000
_cell.length_b   1.000
_cell.length_c   1.000
_cell.angle_alpha   90.00
_cell.angle_beta   90.00
_cell.angle_gamma   90.00
#
_symmetry.space_group_name_H-M   'P 1'
#
loop_
_entity.id
_entity.type
_entity.pdbx_description
1 polymer ?
#
loop_
_entity_poly.entity_id
_entity_poly.type
_entity_poly.pdbx_seq_one_letter_code
_entity_poly.pdbx_strand_id
1 'polypeptide(L)'
;MITTTDFGTLCDGRTVRLYTLKNDAIELSVTDYGSTLVRLLVPDKNGKLTDIVLGYDDLAGYVADDTCFGNNVGRSANRIGGASFTLNGTEYKLAANDGENNLHSGPDSYSKRIWDVAAKTDTSITFSLESPHMDQGFPGALTMSVTYEISDQNEEPALSITYEAAPDQDTLISMTHHSYYNLNGEGSGNILNHKVTLAADFFTPTDAASVPTGEITSVTGTVMDFRDGRYLGTDIEDSTLQTARGYDHNWVIGTGYGVPHKVLTATGDQSGISMDLSTDYPGIQLYTAN
;
A
#
# COMPACT_ATOMS: atom_id res chain seq x y z
N MET A 1 9.65 -16.51 -15.82
CA MET A 1 8.53 -16.70 -16.81
C MET A 1 7.22 -16.37 -16.12
N ILE A 2 6.40 -15.49 -16.70
CA ILE A 2 5.09 -15.16 -16.15
C ILE A 2 4.07 -16.22 -16.59
N THR A 3 3.32 -16.76 -15.64
CA THR A 3 2.12 -17.57 -15.91
C THR A 3 0.87 -16.71 -15.73
N THR A 4 -0.19 -17.04 -16.48
CA THR A 4 -1.47 -16.34 -16.41
C THR A 4 -2.58 -17.36 -16.25
N THR A 5 -3.46 -17.18 -15.29
CA THR A 5 -4.62 -18.04 -15.02
C THR A 5 -5.89 -17.20 -14.86
N ASP A 6 -7.05 -17.84 -15.04
CA ASP A 6 -8.32 -17.21 -14.69
C ASP A 6 -8.42 -17.10 -13.17
N PHE A 7 -8.70 -15.90 -12.68
CA PHE A 7 -8.91 -15.64 -11.26
C PHE A 7 -10.39 -15.61 -10.88
N GLY A 8 -11.24 -15.30 -11.83
CA GLY A 8 -12.68 -15.30 -11.69
C GLY A 8 -13.38 -14.44 -12.74
N THR A 9 -14.70 -14.31 -12.62
CA THR A 9 -15.53 -13.52 -13.51
C THR A 9 -16.41 -12.58 -12.69
N LEU A 10 -16.40 -11.30 -13.03
CA LEU A 10 -17.27 -10.29 -12.41
C LEU A 10 -18.73 -10.51 -12.81
N CYS A 11 -19.65 -9.91 -12.06
CA CYS A 11 -21.10 -10.02 -12.32
C CYS A 11 -21.53 -9.47 -13.70
N ASP A 12 -20.72 -8.61 -14.31
CA ASP A 12 -20.94 -8.06 -15.66
C ASP A 12 -20.34 -8.94 -16.78
N GLY A 13 -19.77 -10.09 -16.44
CA GLY A 13 -19.21 -11.07 -17.36
C GLY A 13 -17.74 -10.83 -17.73
N ARG A 14 -17.09 -9.79 -17.23
CA ARG A 14 -15.64 -9.58 -17.46
C ARG A 14 -14.81 -10.60 -16.68
N THR A 15 -13.86 -11.23 -17.35
CA THR A 15 -12.90 -12.15 -16.73
C THR A 15 -11.76 -11.37 -16.11
N VAL A 16 -11.41 -11.73 -14.88
CA VAL A 16 -10.25 -11.23 -14.13
C VAL A 16 -9.14 -12.28 -14.18
N ARG A 17 -7.90 -11.84 -14.32
CA ARG A 17 -6.73 -12.69 -14.48
C ARG A 17 -5.80 -12.58 -13.28
N LEU A 18 -5.13 -13.68 -12.96
CA LEU A 18 -4.02 -13.75 -12.03
C LEU A 18 -2.73 -13.98 -12.81
N TYR A 19 -1.73 -13.18 -12.52
CA TYR A 19 -0.39 -13.23 -13.11
C TYR A 19 0.61 -13.62 -12.04
N THR A 20 1.36 -14.70 -12.26
CA THR A 20 2.38 -15.15 -11.31
C THR A 20 3.77 -15.02 -11.94
N LEU A 21 4.61 -14.22 -11.30
CA LEU A 21 6.02 -14.03 -11.60
C LEU A 21 6.84 -14.84 -10.61
N LYS A 22 7.88 -15.51 -11.09
CA LYS A 22 8.73 -16.33 -10.23
C LYS A 22 10.18 -16.31 -10.69
N ASN A 23 11.07 -16.21 -9.72
CA ASN A 23 12.50 -16.54 -9.85
C ASN A 23 12.88 -17.60 -8.79
N ASP A 24 14.17 -17.81 -8.55
CA ASP A 24 14.65 -18.86 -7.63
C ASP A 24 14.34 -18.55 -6.16
N ALA A 25 14.10 -17.29 -5.80
CA ALA A 25 13.98 -16.82 -4.42
C ALA A 25 12.61 -16.27 -4.04
N ILE A 26 11.81 -15.79 -5.02
CA ILE A 26 10.55 -15.09 -4.76
C ILE A 26 9.47 -15.53 -5.77
N GLU A 27 8.25 -15.67 -5.29
CA GLU A 27 7.07 -15.86 -6.13
C GLU A 27 6.03 -14.78 -5.80
N LEU A 28 5.66 -14.00 -6.81
CA LEU A 28 4.71 -12.91 -6.73
C LEU A 28 3.48 -13.25 -7.56
N SER A 29 2.28 -13.12 -6.99
CA SER A 29 1.02 -13.18 -7.72
C SER A 29 0.28 -11.86 -7.65
N VAL A 30 -0.10 -11.31 -8.79
CA VAL A 30 -0.85 -10.05 -8.92
C VAL A 30 -2.05 -10.26 -9.84
N THR A 31 -3.14 -9.53 -9.61
CA THR A 31 -4.33 -9.58 -10.45
C THR A 31 -4.56 -8.25 -11.15
N ASP A 32 -5.21 -8.27 -12.33
CA ASP A 32 -5.66 -7.07 -13.03
C ASP A 32 -6.86 -6.38 -12.35
N TYR A 33 -7.52 -7.00 -11.39
CA TYR A 33 -8.53 -6.36 -10.56
C TYR A 33 -7.86 -5.51 -9.46
N GLY A 34 -7.95 -4.20 -9.57
CA GLY A 34 -7.29 -3.26 -8.66
C GLY A 34 -5.78 -3.19 -8.80
N SER A 35 -5.19 -3.86 -9.82
CA SER A 35 -3.74 -4.09 -9.89
C SER A 35 -3.20 -4.64 -8.55
N THR A 36 -3.89 -5.63 -7.98
CA THR A 36 -3.75 -6.08 -6.60
C THR A 36 -2.63 -7.11 -6.45
N LEU A 37 -1.78 -6.94 -5.45
CA LEU A 37 -0.85 -7.96 -5.00
C LEU A 37 -1.61 -9.00 -4.16
N VAL A 38 -1.70 -10.22 -4.67
CA VAL A 38 -2.48 -11.32 -4.07
C VAL A 38 -1.63 -12.19 -3.17
N ARG A 39 -0.38 -12.50 -3.60
CA ARG A 39 0.57 -13.35 -2.86
C ARG A 39 1.99 -12.86 -3.04
N LEU A 40 2.78 -12.99 -1.97
CA LEU A 40 4.22 -12.78 -1.99
C LEU A 40 4.91 -13.86 -1.16
N LEU A 41 5.43 -14.88 -1.85
CA LEU A 41 6.12 -15.98 -1.20
C LEU A 41 7.62 -15.73 -1.19
N VAL A 42 8.20 -15.78 0.01
CA VAL A 42 9.63 -15.64 0.25
C VAL A 42 10.11 -16.78 1.16
N PRO A 43 11.39 -17.19 1.12
CA PRO A 43 11.89 -18.25 1.98
C PRO A 43 12.00 -17.77 3.44
N ASP A 44 11.52 -18.60 4.37
CA ASP A 44 11.78 -18.44 5.80
C ASP A 44 13.22 -18.91 6.14
N LYS A 45 13.60 -18.82 7.43
CA LYS A 45 14.91 -19.27 7.94
C LYS A 45 15.24 -20.75 7.68
N ASN A 46 14.27 -21.57 7.28
CA ASN A 46 14.44 -22.99 6.96
C ASN A 46 14.39 -23.22 5.43
N GLY A 47 14.25 -22.17 4.63
CA GLY A 47 14.10 -22.25 3.18
C GLY A 47 12.70 -22.60 2.69
N LYS A 48 11.70 -22.63 3.58
CA LYS A 48 10.29 -22.85 3.20
C LYS A 48 9.71 -21.57 2.64
N LEU A 49 9.15 -21.62 1.44
CA LEU A 49 8.39 -20.51 0.88
C LEU A 49 7.16 -20.23 1.74
N THR A 50 7.05 -19.01 2.20
CA THR A 50 6.01 -18.52 3.11
C THR A 50 5.37 -17.30 2.50
N ASP A 51 4.04 -17.31 2.36
CA ASP A 51 3.29 -16.13 1.93
C ASP A 51 3.25 -15.11 3.07
N ILE A 52 3.75 -13.91 2.80
CA ILE A 52 3.89 -12.86 3.82
C ILE A 52 2.88 -11.73 3.67
N VAL A 53 1.91 -11.85 2.75
CA VAL A 53 0.85 -10.85 2.59
C VAL A 53 -0.52 -11.48 2.87
N LEU A 54 -1.42 -10.69 3.45
CA LEU A 54 -2.80 -11.09 3.62
C LEU A 54 -3.56 -10.90 2.31
N GLY A 55 -4.40 -11.86 1.95
CA GLY A 55 -5.19 -11.83 0.73
C GLY A 55 -6.35 -12.82 0.76
N TYR A 56 -7.01 -12.97 -0.39
CA TYR A 56 -8.09 -13.93 -0.62
C TYR A 56 -7.68 -14.92 -1.70
N ASP A 57 -8.18 -16.15 -1.59
CA ASP A 57 -7.88 -17.21 -2.54
C ASP A 57 -8.56 -17.04 -3.89
N ASP A 58 -9.61 -16.22 -3.97
CA ASP A 58 -10.40 -16.02 -5.17
C ASP A 58 -10.89 -14.56 -5.35
N LEU A 59 -11.39 -14.27 -6.55
CA LEU A 59 -11.94 -12.96 -6.89
C LEU A 59 -13.13 -12.54 -6.01
N ALA A 60 -13.94 -13.50 -5.53
CA ALA A 60 -15.13 -13.18 -4.75
C ALA A 60 -14.77 -12.51 -3.42
N GLY A 61 -13.68 -12.93 -2.78
CA GLY A 61 -13.11 -12.28 -1.62
C GLY A 61 -12.76 -10.83 -1.89
N TYR A 62 -12.03 -10.55 -2.98
CA TYR A 62 -11.63 -9.18 -3.36
C TYR A 62 -12.80 -8.28 -3.78
N VAL A 63 -13.83 -8.83 -4.41
CA VAL A 63 -15.05 -8.06 -4.77
C VAL A 63 -15.85 -7.67 -3.53
N ALA A 64 -15.88 -8.54 -2.51
CA ALA A 64 -16.57 -8.30 -1.24
C ALA A 64 -15.74 -7.47 -0.25
N ASP A 65 -14.42 -7.32 -0.52
CA ASP A 65 -13.46 -6.67 0.37
C ASP A 65 -13.68 -5.16 0.48
N ASP A 66 -13.60 -4.64 1.69
CA ASP A 66 -13.57 -3.23 2.03
C ASP A 66 -12.27 -2.84 2.80
N THR A 67 -11.35 -3.80 3.01
CA THR A 67 -10.09 -3.63 3.73
C THR A 67 -8.93 -3.22 2.83
N CYS A 68 -9.08 -3.30 1.51
CA CYS A 68 -8.07 -2.98 0.50
C CYS A 68 -6.83 -3.89 0.53
N PHE A 69 -6.95 -5.19 0.87
CA PHE A 69 -5.83 -6.13 0.89
C PHE A 69 -5.08 -6.14 -0.44
N GLY A 70 -3.80 -5.71 -0.40
CA GLY A 70 -2.90 -5.73 -1.54
C GLY A 70 -3.24 -4.78 -2.69
N ASN A 71 -4.28 -3.97 -2.56
CA ASN A 71 -4.76 -3.10 -3.63
C ASN A 71 -3.83 -1.90 -3.88
N ASN A 72 -3.83 -1.40 -5.12
CA ASN A 72 -3.33 -0.07 -5.41
C ASN A 72 -4.44 0.95 -5.23
N VAL A 73 -4.18 1.90 -4.36
CA VAL A 73 -5.12 2.96 -3.97
C VAL A 73 -4.74 4.27 -4.66
N GLY A 74 -5.69 4.93 -5.27
CA GLY A 74 -5.54 6.19 -5.97
C GLY A 74 -6.91 6.75 -6.40
N ARG A 75 -6.94 8.02 -6.86
CA ARG A 75 -5.89 8.97 -7.18
C ARG A 75 -5.10 9.46 -5.93
N SER A 76 -5.80 9.69 -4.80
CA SER A 76 -5.23 10.06 -3.51
C SER A 76 -5.54 9.00 -2.46
N ALA A 77 -4.50 8.42 -1.90
CA ALA A 77 -4.60 7.52 -0.76
C ALA A 77 -4.85 8.30 0.53
N ASN A 78 -5.31 7.59 1.56
CA ASN A 78 -5.65 8.10 2.86
C ASN A 78 -6.77 9.17 2.80
N ARG A 79 -6.88 10.07 3.79
CA ARG A 79 -8.02 10.95 3.98
C ARG A 79 -7.81 12.35 3.43
N ILE A 80 -8.89 12.92 2.87
CA ILE A 80 -9.03 14.34 2.57
C ILE A 80 -10.18 14.87 3.45
N GLY A 81 -9.83 15.73 4.41
CA GLY A 81 -10.77 16.27 5.38
C GLY A 81 -11.89 17.08 4.72
N GLY A 82 -13.13 16.90 5.21
CA GLY A 82 -14.32 17.59 4.67
C GLY A 82 -14.63 17.23 3.21
N ALA A 83 -14.08 16.13 2.70
CA ALA A 83 -14.25 15.63 1.32
C ALA A 83 -14.15 16.75 0.27
N SER A 84 -13.21 17.67 0.45
CA SER A 84 -12.95 18.76 -0.51
C SER A 84 -11.51 19.27 -0.42
N PHE A 85 -11.02 19.84 -1.51
CA PHE A 85 -9.73 20.51 -1.56
C PHE A 85 -9.77 21.70 -2.52
N THR A 86 -8.86 22.66 -2.34
CA THR A 86 -8.70 23.78 -3.25
C THR A 86 -7.41 23.63 -4.04
N LEU A 87 -7.50 23.68 -5.36
CA LEU A 87 -6.35 23.65 -6.26
C LEU A 87 -6.47 24.83 -7.23
N ASN A 88 -5.43 25.66 -7.33
CA ASN A 88 -5.39 26.84 -8.19
C ASN A 88 -6.60 27.78 -8.01
N GLY A 89 -7.09 27.92 -6.77
CA GLY A 89 -8.23 28.78 -6.43
C GLY A 89 -9.61 28.18 -6.73
N THR A 90 -9.68 26.95 -7.25
CA THR A 90 -10.93 26.24 -7.51
C THR A 90 -11.14 25.17 -6.43
N GLU A 91 -12.34 25.16 -5.83
CA GLU A 91 -12.75 24.11 -4.89
C GLU A 91 -13.25 22.89 -5.66
N TYR A 92 -12.75 21.73 -5.30
CA TYR A 92 -13.16 20.41 -5.81
C TYR A 92 -13.81 19.61 -4.69
N LYS A 93 -15.01 19.09 -4.93
CA LYS A 93 -15.77 18.28 -3.98
C LYS A 93 -15.64 16.81 -4.35
N LEU A 94 -15.38 16.01 -3.34
CA LEU A 94 -15.22 14.57 -3.44
C LEU A 94 -16.43 13.86 -2.77
N ALA A 95 -16.54 12.55 -2.96
CA ALA A 95 -17.52 11.76 -2.22
C ALA A 95 -17.09 11.66 -0.74
N ALA A 96 -18.00 11.95 0.18
CA ALA A 96 -17.83 11.70 1.60
C ALA A 96 -18.14 10.22 1.86
N ASN A 97 -17.14 9.37 1.87
CA ASN A 97 -17.25 7.93 2.05
C ASN A 97 -16.68 7.42 3.39
N ASP A 98 -16.19 8.34 4.22
CA ASP A 98 -15.69 8.07 5.57
C ASP A 98 -16.15 9.19 6.53
N GLY A 99 -17.39 9.09 7.02
CA GLY A 99 -18.05 10.18 7.73
C GLY A 99 -18.21 11.41 6.83
N GLU A 100 -17.61 12.55 7.23
CA GLU A 100 -17.60 13.79 6.44
C GLU A 100 -16.37 13.87 5.50
N ASN A 101 -15.47 12.89 5.54
CA ASN A 101 -14.21 12.90 4.84
C ASN A 101 -14.24 12.01 3.59
N ASN A 102 -13.29 12.24 2.69
CA ASN A 102 -13.00 11.30 1.61
C ASN A 102 -11.84 10.39 2.03
N LEU A 103 -12.02 9.09 1.86
CA LEU A 103 -11.00 8.07 2.08
C LEU A 103 -10.72 7.33 0.78
N HIS A 104 -9.44 7.21 0.43
CA HIS A 104 -8.96 6.42 -0.70
C HIS A 104 -9.65 6.78 -2.03
N SER A 105 -9.91 8.06 -2.24
CA SER A 105 -10.56 8.67 -3.41
C SER A 105 -12.05 8.35 -3.58
N GLY A 106 -12.64 7.56 -2.68
CA GLY A 106 -14.10 7.37 -2.67
C GLY A 106 -14.58 6.00 -3.14
N PRO A 107 -15.91 5.85 -3.36
CA PRO A 107 -16.54 4.54 -3.48
C PRO A 107 -16.20 3.77 -4.77
N ASP A 108 -15.86 4.47 -5.86
CA ASP A 108 -15.42 3.86 -7.13
C ASP A 108 -13.90 3.94 -7.27
N SER A 109 -13.20 3.44 -6.24
CA SER A 109 -11.75 3.50 -6.17
C SER A 109 -11.08 2.66 -7.27
N TYR A 110 -9.82 2.96 -7.56
CA TYR A 110 -9.03 2.22 -8.53
C TYR A 110 -8.83 0.75 -8.16
N SER A 111 -8.93 0.42 -6.88
CA SER A 111 -8.87 -0.94 -6.34
C SER A 111 -10.03 -1.84 -6.81
N LYS A 112 -11.15 -1.26 -7.25
CA LYS A 112 -12.34 -1.99 -7.72
C LYS A 112 -12.48 -2.01 -9.25
N ARG A 113 -11.47 -1.56 -9.98
CA ARG A 113 -11.47 -1.51 -11.45
C ARG A 113 -10.56 -2.59 -12.03
N ILE A 114 -10.87 -3.03 -13.25
CA ILE A 114 -9.93 -3.85 -14.03
C ILE A 114 -8.94 -2.90 -14.69
N TRP A 115 -7.65 -3.19 -14.52
CA TRP A 115 -6.54 -2.51 -15.15
C TRP A 115 -6.07 -3.27 -16.39
N ASP A 116 -5.65 -2.55 -17.40
CA ASP A 116 -5.08 -3.15 -18.59
C ASP A 116 -3.63 -3.56 -18.36
N VAL A 117 -3.22 -4.68 -18.95
CA VAL A 117 -1.81 -5.07 -18.98
C VAL A 117 -1.09 -4.29 -20.08
N ALA A 118 -0.33 -3.28 -19.69
CA ALA A 118 0.42 -2.42 -20.64
C ALA A 118 1.71 -3.08 -21.12
N ALA A 119 2.42 -3.79 -20.26
CA ALA A 119 3.66 -4.50 -20.58
C ALA A 119 3.89 -5.69 -19.64
N LYS A 120 4.65 -6.68 -20.12
CA LYS A 120 5.17 -7.76 -19.28
C LYS A 120 6.47 -8.33 -19.86
N THR A 121 7.35 -8.73 -18.94
CA THR A 121 8.62 -9.43 -19.22
C THR A 121 8.65 -10.73 -18.42
N ASP A 122 9.75 -11.42 -18.36
CA ASP A 122 9.89 -12.60 -17.49
C ASP A 122 9.89 -12.28 -15.99
N THR A 123 10.21 -11.04 -15.61
CA THR A 123 10.36 -10.61 -14.21
C THR A 123 9.50 -9.42 -13.82
N SER A 124 8.77 -8.82 -14.75
CA SER A 124 7.95 -7.64 -14.48
C SER A 124 6.60 -7.69 -15.18
N ILE A 125 5.62 -7.02 -14.59
CA ILE A 125 4.31 -6.74 -15.20
C ILE A 125 3.91 -5.30 -14.90
N THR A 126 3.43 -4.59 -15.93
CA THR A 126 2.92 -3.23 -15.83
C THR A 126 1.43 -3.24 -16.12
N PHE A 127 0.66 -2.75 -15.16
CA PHE A 127 -0.76 -2.45 -15.31
C PHE A 127 -0.96 -0.96 -15.57
N SER A 128 -1.96 -0.60 -16.36
CA SER A 128 -2.34 0.79 -16.63
C SER A 128 -3.83 1.01 -16.46
N LEU A 129 -4.19 2.25 -16.07
CA LEU A 129 -5.58 2.68 -15.91
C LEU A 129 -5.73 4.10 -16.44
N GLU A 130 -6.79 4.32 -17.23
CA GLU A 130 -7.23 5.64 -17.65
C GLU A 130 -8.28 6.16 -16.66
N SER A 131 -8.07 7.38 -16.16
CA SER A 131 -8.97 8.08 -15.26
C SER A 131 -9.38 9.41 -15.90
N PRO A 132 -10.64 9.57 -16.35
CA PRO A 132 -11.07 10.77 -17.05
C PRO A 132 -11.09 12.01 -16.14
N HIS A 133 -11.15 13.19 -16.76
CA HIS A 133 -11.35 14.44 -16.05
C HIS A 133 -12.58 14.36 -15.12
N MET A 134 -12.44 14.81 -13.87
CA MET A 134 -13.45 14.74 -12.80
C MET A 134 -13.84 13.33 -12.35
N ASP A 135 -13.03 12.34 -12.71
CA ASP A 135 -13.16 11.00 -12.11
C ASP A 135 -13.04 11.10 -10.59
N GLN A 136 -14.06 10.60 -9.87
CA GLN A 136 -14.19 10.70 -8.42
C GLN A 136 -14.10 12.14 -7.86
N GLY A 137 -14.28 13.17 -8.70
CA GLY A 137 -14.20 14.59 -8.32
C GLY A 137 -12.81 15.22 -8.52
N PHE A 138 -11.81 14.46 -8.94
CA PHE A 138 -10.47 15.00 -9.19
C PHE A 138 -10.33 15.59 -10.59
N PRO A 139 -9.75 16.83 -10.73
CA PRO A 139 -9.52 17.45 -12.02
C PRO A 139 -8.43 16.72 -12.82
N GLY A 140 -8.44 16.91 -14.14
CA GLY A 140 -7.48 16.35 -15.07
C GLY A 140 -7.80 14.92 -15.49
N ALA A 141 -7.69 14.63 -16.79
CA ALA A 141 -7.57 13.27 -17.25
C ALA A 141 -6.17 12.74 -16.89
N LEU A 142 -6.10 11.50 -16.45
CA LEU A 142 -4.88 10.91 -15.90
C LEU A 142 -4.70 9.51 -16.49
N THR A 143 -3.56 9.27 -17.12
CA THR A 143 -3.06 7.93 -17.36
C THR A 143 -2.10 7.57 -16.25
N MET A 144 -2.31 6.43 -15.63
CA MET A 144 -1.41 5.92 -14.60
C MET A 144 -0.99 4.50 -14.88
N SER A 145 0.18 4.12 -14.39
CA SER A 145 0.65 2.75 -14.41
C SER A 145 1.26 2.33 -13.08
N VAL A 146 1.21 1.03 -12.83
CA VAL A 146 1.88 0.36 -11.72
C VAL A 146 2.68 -0.79 -12.28
N THR A 147 3.98 -0.78 -12.03
CA THR A 147 4.89 -1.87 -12.45
C THR A 147 5.33 -2.65 -11.21
N TYR A 148 5.10 -3.95 -11.22
CA TYR A 148 5.67 -4.91 -10.29
C TYR A 148 6.86 -5.59 -10.96
N GLU A 149 8.01 -5.57 -10.30
CA GLU A 149 9.22 -6.22 -10.78
C GLU A 149 9.89 -7.01 -9.67
N ILE A 150 10.18 -8.29 -9.92
CA ILE A 150 10.96 -9.13 -9.03
C ILE A 150 12.39 -9.23 -9.52
N SER A 151 13.34 -9.09 -8.61
CA SER A 151 14.78 -9.17 -8.92
C SER A 151 15.56 -9.81 -7.77
N ASP A 152 16.79 -10.21 -8.07
CA ASP A 152 17.78 -10.68 -7.09
C ASP A 152 18.88 -9.60 -7.03
N GLN A 153 18.62 -8.53 -6.30
CA GLN A 153 19.60 -7.46 -6.12
C GLN A 153 20.62 -7.88 -5.04
N ASN A 154 21.90 -7.94 -5.42
CA ASN A 154 22.99 -8.34 -4.52
C ASN A 154 22.77 -9.69 -3.81
N GLU A 155 22.18 -10.67 -4.50
CA GLU A 155 21.80 -11.99 -3.97
C GLU A 155 20.65 -11.94 -2.94
N GLU A 156 19.97 -10.81 -2.78
CA GLU A 156 18.77 -10.68 -1.94
C GLU A 156 17.53 -10.54 -2.83
N PRO A 157 16.45 -11.31 -2.56
CA PRO A 157 15.21 -11.20 -3.30
C PRO A 157 14.57 -9.82 -3.06
N ALA A 158 14.16 -9.15 -4.13
CA ALA A 158 13.53 -7.84 -4.07
C ALA A 158 12.28 -7.77 -4.93
N LEU A 159 11.26 -7.06 -4.41
CA LEU A 159 10.09 -6.61 -5.14
C LEU A 159 10.15 -5.09 -5.27
N SER A 160 10.13 -4.60 -6.50
CA SER A 160 9.95 -3.18 -6.81
C SER A 160 8.53 -2.91 -7.25
N ILE A 161 7.94 -1.84 -6.74
CA ILE A 161 6.62 -1.33 -7.14
C ILE A 161 6.82 0.12 -7.58
N THR A 162 6.63 0.38 -8.89
CA THR A 162 6.85 1.70 -9.47
C THR A 162 5.53 2.27 -9.96
N TYR A 163 5.24 3.51 -9.58
CA TYR A 163 4.08 4.28 -10.02
C TYR A 163 4.48 5.34 -11.01
N GLU A 164 3.77 5.44 -12.12
CA GLU A 164 3.89 6.54 -13.07
C GLU A 164 2.51 7.13 -13.32
N ALA A 165 2.44 8.46 -13.35
CA ALA A 165 1.18 9.18 -13.54
C ALA A 165 1.40 10.38 -14.46
N ALA A 166 0.62 10.47 -15.54
CA ALA A 166 0.70 11.53 -16.53
C ALA A 166 -0.66 12.25 -16.64
N PRO A 167 -0.88 13.33 -15.89
CA PRO A 167 -2.10 14.13 -15.99
C PRO A 167 -2.00 15.14 -17.14
N ASP A 168 -3.16 15.52 -17.72
CA ASP A 168 -3.26 16.56 -18.74
C ASP A 168 -3.35 18.00 -18.14
N GLN A 169 -3.55 18.10 -16.83
CA GLN A 169 -3.54 19.36 -16.06
C GLN A 169 -3.23 19.09 -14.58
N ASP A 170 -3.04 20.16 -13.81
CA ASP A 170 -2.79 20.05 -12.36
C ASP A 170 -3.89 19.23 -11.66
N THR A 171 -3.46 18.29 -10.81
CA THR A 171 -4.34 17.43 -10.01
C THR A 171 -3.61 16.92 -8.77
N LEU A 172 -4.34 16.32 -7.83
CA LEU A 172 -3.75 15.62 -6.70
C LEU A 172 -3.47 14.17 -7.06
N ILE A 173 -2.24 13.71 -6.78
CA ILE A 173 -1.83 12.31 -6.95
C ILE A 173 -1.04 11.90 -5.73
N SER A 174 -1.51 10.88 -5.02
CA SER A 174 -0.82 10.23 -3.90
C SER A 174 -1.23 8.77 -3.88
N MET A 175 -0.61 7.96 -4.71
CA MET A 175 -0.90 6.53 -4.79
C MET A 175 -0.18 5.77 -3.70
N THR A 176 -0.75 4.66 -3.28
CA THR A 176 -0.10 3.73 -2.35
C THR A 176 -0.45 2.28 -2.69
N HIS A 177 0.41 1.39 -2.22
CA HIS A 177 0.21 -0.05 -2.19
C HIS A 177 -0.28 -0.43 -0.78
N HIS A 178 -1.44 -1.08 -0.70
CA HIS A 178 -2.13 -1.33 0.56
C HIS A 178 -2.00 -2.79 1.04
N SER A 179 -0.83 -3.41 0.86
CA SER A 179 -0.61 -4.76 1.39
C SER A 179 -0.44 -4.77 2.90
N TYR A 180 -1.03 -5.78 3.50
CA TYR A 180 -0.87 -6.11 4.91
C TYR A 180 0.18 -7.21 5.02
N TYR A 181 1.30 -6.91 5.66
CA TYR A 181 2.42 -7.84 5.78
C TYR A 181 2.38 -8.56 7.13
N ASN A 182 2.46 -9.89 7.09
CA ASN A 182 2.78 -10.71 8.24
C ASN A 182 4.04 -11.53 7.93
N LEU A 183 5.18 -11.10 8.43
CA LEU A 183 6.45 -11.76 8.13
C LEU A 183 6.59 -13.16 8.75
N ASN A 184 5.69 -13.56 9.65
CA ASN A 184 5.60 -14.94 10.12
C ASN A 184 4.75 -15.84 9.20
N GLY A 185 4.13 -15.24 8.19
CA GLY A 185 3.25 -15.88 7.21
C GLY A 185 1.79 -15.56 7.43
N GLU A 186 1.02 -15.56 6.32
CA GLU A 186 -0.43 -15.45 6.36
C GLU A 186 -1.03 -16.51 7.29
N GLY A 187 -2.01 -16.12 8.10
CA GLY A 187 -2.68 -17.03 9.04
C GLY A 187 -1.84 -17.45 10.26
N SER A 188 -0.62 -16.95 10.44
CA SER A 188 0.25 -17.29 11.59
C SER A 188 -0.16 -16.63 12.90
N GLY A 189 -1.17 -15.73 12.89
CA GLY A 189 -1.62 -14.95 14.04
C GLY A 189 -1.26 -13.47 13.90
N ASN A 190 -1.16 -12.76 15.03
CA ASN A 190 -0.90 -11.33 15.05
C ASN A 190 0.57 -10.98 14.82
N ILE A 191 0.83 -9.69 14.57
CA ILE A 191 2.16 -9.14 14.29
C ILE A 191 2.78 -8.38 15.48
N LEU A 192 2.22 -8.50 16.67
CA LEU A 192 2.63 -7.68 17.83
C LEU A 192 4.10 -7.91 18.24
N ASN A 193 4.65 -9.07 17.93
CA ASN A 193 6.06 -9.40 18.17
C ASN A 193 6.99 -9.10 16.97
N HIS A 194 6.48 -8.52 15.89
CA HIS A 194 7.35 -8.01 14.83
C HIS A 194 8.14 -6.82 15.35
N LYS A 195 9.45 -6.84 15.13
CA LYS A 195 10.32 -5.73 15.45
C LYS A 195 10.43 -4.80 14.24
N VAL A 196 10.10 -3.52 14.44
CA VAL A 196 10.16 -2.50 13.40
C VAL A 196 11.18 -1.44 13.78
N THR A 197 12.06 -1.08 12.84
CA THR A 197 12.90 0.12 12.89
C THR A 197 12.45 1.04 11.77
N LEU A 198 12.18 2.32 12.07
CA LEU A 198 11.74 3.30 11.09
C LEU A 198 12.58 4.57 11.22
N ALA A 199 13.28 4.93 10.14
CA ALA A 199 14.24 6.04 10.11
C ALA A 199 13.52 7.39 9.88
N ALA A 200 12.74 7.84 10.88
CA ALA A 200 12.01 9.09 10.82
C ALA A 200 12.04 9.83 12.15
N ASP A 201 12.31 11.13 12.10
CA ASP A 201 12.33 12.01 13.28
C ASP A 201 10.98 12.67 13.57
N PHE A 202 10.04 12.60 12.61
CA PHE A 202 8.75 13.27 12.69
C PHE A 202 7.62 12.39 12.16
N PHE A 203 6.41 12.67 12.61
CA PHE A 203 5.18 12.09 12.12
C PHE A 203 4.10 13.17 11.96
N THR A 204 3.00 12.86 11.27
CA THR A 204 1.83 13.74 11.14
C THR A 204 0.74 13.29 12.11
N PRO A 205 0.43 14.07 13.16
CA PRO A 205 -0.67 13.79 14.06
C PRO A 205 -2.01 13.84 13.33
N THR A 206 -2.97 13.06 13.82
CA THR A 206 -4.33 13.03 13.30
C THR A 206 -5.34 13.50 14.36
N ASP A 207 -6.49 13.99 13.91
CA ASP A 207 -7.63 14.28 14.76
C ASP A 207 -8.45 13.01 15.11
N ALA A 208 -9.59 13.18 15.77
CA ALA A 208 -10.46 12.08 16.15
C ALA A 208 -11.12 11.35 14.97
N ALA A 209 -11.09 11.92 13.77
CA ALA A 209 -11.55 11.31 12.52
C ALA A 209 -10.39 10.71 11.70
N SER A 210 -9.20 10.58 12.29
CA SER A 210 -7.96 10.12 11.63
C SER A 210 -7.53 11.01 10.45
N VAL A 211 -7.95 12.27 10.41
CA VAL A 211 -7.52 13.24 9.41
C VAL A 211 -6.25 13.93 9.92
N PRO A 212 -5.17 14.06 9.12
CA PRO A 212 -3.98 14.80 9.50
C PRO A 212 -4.30 16.25 9.88
N THR A 213 -3.77 16.72 11.02
CA THR A 213 -4.02 18.08 11.53
C THR A 213 -3.25 19.17 10.79
N GLY A 214 -2.30 18.80 9.94
CA GLY A 214 -1.36 19.69 9.28
C GLY A 214 -0.09 19.96 10.10
N GLU A 215 -0.01 19.45 11.31
CA GLU A 215 1.20 19.53 12.14
C GLU A 215 2.21 18.44 11.74
N ILE A 216 3.50 18.74 11.97
CA ILE A 216 4.61 17.79 11.88
C ILE A 216 5.26 17.75 13.26
N THR A 217 5.14 16.63 13.96
CA THR A 217 5.52 16.47 15.38
C THR A 217 6.70 15.50 15.51
N SER A 218 7.64 15.82 16.41
CA SER A 218 8.79 14.95 16.70
C SER A 218 8.33 13.64 17.32
N VAL A 219 8.93 12.52 16.88
CA VAL A 219 8.71 11.20 17.50
C VAL A 219 9.39 11.05 18.86
N THR A 220 10.39 11.91 19.17
CA THR A 220 11.23 11.79 20.37
C THR A 220 10.42 11.78 21.64
N GLY A 221 10.58 10.72 22.44
CA GLY A 221 9.89 10.57 23.72
C GLY A 221 8.41 10.19 23.61
N THR A 222 7.96 9.76 22.44
CA THR A 222 6.59 9.29 22.18
C THR A 222 6.56 7.81 21.81
N VAL A 223 5.38 7.23 21.76
CA VAL A 223 5.16 5.85 21.26
C VAL A 223 5.44 5.72 19.76
N MET A 224 5.58 6.85 19.04
CA MET A 224 5.90 6.89 17.62
C MET A 224 7.41 6.76 17.33
N ASP A 225 8.27 6.65 18.37
CA ASP A 225 9.72 6.56 18.17
C ASP A 225 10.16 5.11 17.90
N PHE A 226 10.35 4.79 16.62
CA PHE A 226 10.82 3.48 16.15
C PHE A 226 12.29 3.50 15.70
N ARG A 227 13.04 4.58 15.92
CA ARG A 227 14.40 4.73 15.39
C ARG A 227 15.39 3.68 15.90
N ASP A 228 15.25 3.27 17.16
CA ASP A 228 16.11 2.25 17.80
C ASP A 228 15.55 0.82 17.68
N GLY A 229 14.45 0.66 16.95
CA GLY A 229 13.76 -0.61 16.78
C GLY A 229 12.88 -0.99 17.97
N ARG A 230 11.60 -1.24 17.69
CA ARG A 230 10.56 -1.49 18.68
C ARG A 230 9.65 -2.64 18.24
N TYR A 231 9.17 -3.43 19.20
CA TYR A 231 8.10 -4.39 18.91
C TYR A 231 6.77 -3.65 18.76
N LEU A 232 5.96 -4.00 17.76
CA LEU A 232 4.68 -3.35 17.51
C LEU A 232 3.74 -3.41 18.72
N GLY A 233 3.76 -4.50 19.47
CA GLY A 233 2.93 -4.68 20.65
C GLY A 233 3.39 -3.94 21.91
N THR A 234 4.57 -3.31 21.91
CA THR A 234 5.12 -2.71 23.16
C THR A 234 4.20 -1.67 23.76
N ASP A 235 3.65 -0.77 22.96
CA ASP A 235 2.77 0.30 23.39
C ASP A 235 1.47 0.36 22.59
N ILE A 236 1.02 -0.75 22.02
CA ILE A 236 -0.18 -0.80 21.16
C ILE A 236 -1.45 -0.33 21.89
N GLU A 237 -1.47 -0.47 23.22
CA GLU A 237 -2.57 -0.06 24.10
C GLU A 237 -2.39 1.38 24.65
N ASP A 238 -1.38 2.12 24.20
CA ASP A 238 -1.18 3.49 24.67
C ASP A 238 -2.38 4.38 24.33
N SER A 239 -2.71 5.30 25.24
CA SER A 239 -3.88 6.17 25.10
C SER A 239 -3.84 7.05 23.86
N THR A 240 -2.67 7.39 23.35
CA THR A 240 -2.51 8.19 22.12
C THR A 240 -2.86 7.42 20.85
N LEU A 241 -2.87 6.08 20.93
CA LEU A 241 -3.22 5.19 19.80
C LEU A 241 -4.69 4.76 19.85
N GLN A 242 -5.46 5.08 20.89
CA GLN A 242 -6.82 4.56 21.05
C GLN A 242 -7.80 4.98 19.97
N THR A 243 -7.65 6.19 19.41
CA THR A 243 -8.51 6.67 18.30
C THR A 243 -8.38 5.78 17.08
N ALA A 244 -7.16 5.41 16.73
CA ALA A 244 -6.85 4.52 15.62
C ALA A 244 -6.89 3.03 16.02
N ARG A 245 -7.10 2.69 17.30
CA ARG A 245 -7.05 1.35 17.89
C ARG A 245 -5.72 0.63 17.70
N GLY A 246 -4.63 1.39 17.53
CA GLY A 246 -3.28 0.94 17.24
C GLY A 246 -2.55 1.97 16.38
N TYR A 247 -1.51 1.56 15.70
CA TYR A 247 -0.83 2.45 14.76
C TYR A 247 -1.65 2.56 13.47
N ASP A 248 -1.90 3.79 13.05
CA ASP A 248 -2.42 4.18 11.74
C ASP A 248 -1.96 5.62 11.46
N HIS A 249 -0.66 5.79 11.32
CA HIS A 249 -0.04 7.11 11.26
C HIS A 249 0.96 7.17 10.13
N ASN A 250 1.22 8.37 9.63
CA ASN A 250 2.24 8.65 8.63
C ASN A 250 3.50 9.22 9.27
N TRP A 251 4.66 8.63 8.97
CA TRP A 251 5.97 9.15 9.33
C TRP A 251 6.57 9.95 8.18
N VAL A 252 7.18 11.08 8.52
CA VAL A 252 7.86 11.96 7.57
C VAL A 252 9.29 11.46 7.38
N ILE A 253 9.62 10.98 6.19
CA ILE A 253 10.90 10.34 5.89
C ILE A 253 11.79 11.12 4.92
N GLY A 254 11.31 12.24 4.40
CA GLY A 254 12.13 13.11 3.56
C GLY A 254 11.32 13.94 2.56
N THR A 255 12.03 14.65 1.71
CA THR A 255 11.47 15.55 0.69
C THR A 255 11.89 15.19 -0.73
N GLY A 256 12.59 14.07 -0.93
CA GLY A 256 13.19 13.73 -2.21
C GLY A 256 12.37 12.72 -3.00
N TYR A 257 11.97 13.06 -4.22
CA TYR A 257 11.53 12.11 -5.22
C TYR A 257 12.72 11.66 -6.08
N GLY A 258 12.70 10.42 -6.55
CA GLY A 258 13.53 9.92 -7.64
C GLY A 258 14.65 8.96 -7.26
N VAL A 259 15.10 8.91 -6.01
CA VAL A 259 16.08 7.92 -5.56
C VAL A 259 15.58 7.24 -4.28
N PRO A 260 15.08 6.00 -4.36
CA PRO A 260 14.65 5.28 -3.19
C PRO A 260 15.79 5.11 -2.17
N HIS A 261 15.49 5.33 -0.90
CA HIS A 261 16.39 5.05 0.21
C HIS A 261 15.70 4.21 1.28
N LYS A 262 16.47 3.41 1.99
CA LYS A 262 15.93 2.53 3.03
C LYS A 262 15.38 3.36 4.19
N VAL A 263 14.11 3.13 4.52
CA VAL A 263 13.37 3.88 5.55
C VAL A 263 12.86 3.01 6.67
N LEU A 264 12.64 1.71 6.39
CA LEU A 264 12.09 0.80 7.38
C LEU A 264 12.76 -0.57 7.27
N THR A 265 12.96 -1.21 8.43
CA THR A 265 13.25 -2.64 8.55
C THR A 265 12.20 -3.25 9.46
N ALA A 266 11.60 -4.37 9.04
CA ALA A 266 10.71 -5.17 9.86
C ALA A 266 11.20 -6.62 9.93
N THR A 267 11.05 -7.30 11.07
CA THR A 267 11.48 -8.68 11.25
C THR A 267 10.42 -9.48 11.98
N GLY A 268 10.05 -10.64 11.40
CA GLY A 268 9.15 -11.61 12.03
C GLY A 268 9.89 -12.43 13.09
N ASP A 269 9.31 -12.55 14.26
CA ASP A 269 9.92 -13.23 15.42
C ASP A 269 9.99 -14.76 15.28
N GLN A 270 9.12 -15.37 14.45
CA GLN A 270 9.02 -16.83 14.31
C GLN A 270 9.70 -17.32 13.02
N SER A 271 9.41 -16.69 11.90
CA SER A 271 9.92 -17.11 10.58
C SER A 271 11.39 -16.79 10.38
N GLY A 272 11.88 -15.70 11.02
CA GLY A 272 13.19 -15.12 10.76
C GLY A 272 13.24 -14.30 9.45
N ILE A 273 12.10 -14.12 8.77
CA ILE A 273 12.01 -13.25 7.60
C ILE A 273 12.19 -11.81 8.06
N SER A 274 13.06 -11.09 7.36
CA SER A 274 13.26 -9.65 7.53
C SER A 274 12.97 -8.94 6.22
N MET A 275 12.30 -7.81 6.29
CA MET A 275 11.96 -6.96 5.15
C MET A 275 12.60 -5.59 5.33
N ASP A 276 13.38 -5.17 4.36
CA ASP A 276 13.82 -3.79 4.22
C ASP A 276 12.93 -3.08 3.20
N LEU A 277 12.39 -1.93 3.57
CA LEU A 277 11.58 -1.09 2.68
C LEU A 277 12.37 0.18 2.32
N SER A 278 12.49 0.41 1.02
CA SER A 278 13.06 1.63 0.46
C SER A 278 11.99 2.35 -0.36
N THR A 279 11.97 3.67 -0.29
CA THR A 279 11.02 4.51 -1.05
C THR A 279 11.62 5.88 -1.32
N ASP A 280 11.11 6.54 -2.37
CA ASP A 280 11.36 7.94 -2.69
C ASP A 280 10.17 8.86 -2.34
N TYR A 281 9.12 8.33 -1.71
CA TYR A 281 8.02 9.14 -1.18
C TYR A 281 8.44 9.95 0.05
N PRO A 282 7.80 11.10 0.30
CA PRO A 282 8.11 11.94 1.48
C PRO A 282 7.59 11.36 2.80
N GLY A 283 6.74 10.35 2.78
CA GLY A 283 6.13 9.76 3.96
C GLY A 283 5.84 8.28 3.79
N ILE A 284 5.72 7.59 4.92
CA ILE A 284 5.34 6.18 5.01
C ILE A 284 4.24 6.01 6.06
N GLN A 285 3.17 5.30 5.70
CA GLN A 285 2.13 4.91 6.64
C GLN A 285 2.49 3.58 7.30
N LEU A 286 2.42 3.52 8.63
CA LEU A 286 2.45 2.27 9.38
C LEU A 286 1.06 2.03 9.98
N TYR A 287 0.43 0.91 9.58
CA TYR A 287 -0.90 0.50 9.99
C TYR A 287 -0.86 -0.93 10.54
N THR A 288 -1.43 -1.15 11.70
CA THR A 288 -1.38 -2.44 12.40
C THR A 288 -2.63 -3.29 12.21
N ALA A 289 -3.53 -2.91 11.30
CA ALA A 289 -4.79 -3.61 11.01
C ALA A 289 -5.74 -3.63 12.22
N ASN A 290 -6.20 -2.47 12.64
CA ASN A 290 -6.89 -2.20 13.91
C ASN A 290 -8.40 -2.42 13.83
#